data_4ef5472210e219b78ab4acdf81f0273b
#
_entry.id   4ef5472210e219b78ab4acdf81f0273b
#
_cell.length_a   1.000
_cell.length_b   1.000
_cell.length_c   1.000
_cell.angle_alpha   90.00
_cell.angle_beta   90.00
_cell.angle_gamma   90.00
#
_symmetry.space_group_name_H-M   'P 1'
#
loop_
_entity.id
_entity.type
_entity.pdbx_description
1 polymer ?
#
loop_
_entity_poly.entity_id
_entity_poly.type
_entity_poly.pdbx_seq_one_letter_code
_entity_poly.pdbx_strand_id
1 'polypeptide(L)'
;ELVEYLCAALEKEKLFVWGGSWGTELGTYLCFRYPEHIAGYVGSGQLVNGVLNEELSYDFAMDEAKKAGDTKAVSTLERIGRPVDGCYREVFKGMMAQRRIMKKYGGHSMNKGTYWTDTALPLLRSREFSFTDKLGLALGYKRCLTYMWPTTSKCDFPRECTRFAMPYYIFQGAHDNNTPSALVQAYYDAIEAPDKDLIW
;
A
#
# COMPACT_ATOMS: atom_id res chain seq x y z
N GLU A 1 -2.27 4.39 -22.54
CA GLU A 1 -2.21 3.16 -23.36
C GLU A 1 -3.12 2.04 -22.84
N LEU A 2 -2.86 1.40 -21.64
CA LEU A 2 -3.70 0.29 -21.16
C LEU A 2 -5.15 0.73 -20.92
N VAL A 3 -5.36 1.87 -20.30
CA VAL A 3 -6.73 2.40 -20.02
C VAL A 3 -7.45 2.71 -21.32
N GLU A 4 -6.80 3.37 -22.27
CA GLU A 4 -7.33 3.66 -23.61
C GLU A 4 -7.68 2.39 -24.37
N TYR A 5 -6.79 1.39 -24.32
CA TYR A 5 -7.07 0.07 -24.89
C TYR A 5 -8.31 -0.58 -24.26
N LEU A 6 -8.42 -0.55 -22.94
CA LEU A 6 -9.56 -1.12 -22.23
C LEU A 6 -10.86 -0.34 -22.51
N CYS A 7 -10.81 0.98 -22.59
CA CYS A 7 -11.95 1.78 -23.01
C CYS A 7 -12.44 1.37 -24.40
N ALA A 8 -11.53 1.24 -25.35
CA ALA A 8 -11.86 0.81 -26.72
C ALA A 8 -12.39 -0.63 -26.75
N ALA A 9 -11.70 -1.57 -26.08
CA ALA A 9 -12.08 -2.99 -26.08
C ALA A 9 -13.42 -3.26 -25.38
N LEU A 10 -13.80 -2.44 -24.39
CA LEU A 10 -15.05 -2.55 -23.65
C LEU A 10 -16.15 -1.62 -24.17
N GLU A 11 -15.88 -0.84 -25.20
CA GLU A 11 -16.80 0.16 -25.76
C GLU A 11 -17.31 1.14 -24.68
N LYS A 12 -16.39 1.62 -23.84
CA LYS A 12 -16.66 2.56 -22.75
C LYS A 12 -15.81 3.82 -22.90
N GLU A 13 -16.41 4.97 -22.63
CA GLU A 13 -15.66 6.24 -22.62
C GLU A 13 -14.77 6.34 -21.38
N LYS A 14 -15.24 5.81 -20.25
CA LYS A 14 -14.56 5.89 -18.96
C LYS A 14 -14.65 4.57 -18.20
N LEU A 15 -13.66 4.31 -17.35
CA LEU A 15 -13.57 3.12 -16.49
C LEU A 15 -13.59 3.53 -15.02
N PHE A 16 -14.09 2.66 -14.16
CA PHE A 16 -13.86 2.74 -12.73
C PHE A 16 -12.49 2.15 -12.40
N VAL A 17 -11.74 2.81 -11.51
CA VAL A 17 -10.45 2.35 -11.03
C VAL A 17 -10.57 1.94 -9.57
N TRP A 18 -10.13 0.73 -9.27
CA TRP A 18 -9.93 0.27 -7.90
C TRP A 18 -8.45 0.03 -7.64
N GLY A 19 -7.95 0.63 -6.55
CA GLY A 19 -6.58 0.45 -6.08
C GLY A 19 -6.54 -0.13 -4.67
N GLY A 20 -5.71 -1.15 -4.45
CA GLY A 20 -5.51 -1.71 -3.11
C GLY A 20 -4.06 -1.53 -2.65
N SER A 21 -3.83 -1.02 -1.42
CA SER A 21 -2.49 -0.81 -0.85
C SER A 21 -1.58 -0.02 -1.81
N TRP A 22 -0.43 -0.55 -2.24
CA TRP A 22 0.42 0.11 -3.25
C TRP A 22 -0.32 0.47 -4.55
N GLY A 23 -1.34 -0.31 -4.93
CA GLY A 23 -2.18 0.02 -6.09
C GLY A 23 -2.95 1.34 -5.94
N THR A 24 -3.11 1.86 -4.73
CA THR A 24 -3.70 3.19 -4.50
C THR A 24 -2.76 4.32 -4.95
N GLU A 25 -1.45 4.12 -4.88
CA GLU A 25 -0.48 5.08 -5.42
C GLU A 25 -0.65 5.21 -6.94
N LEU A 26 -0.63 4.09 -7.64
CA LEU A 26 -0.82 4.09 -9.09
C LEU A 26 -2.19 4.62 -9.50
N GLY A 27 -3.26 4.22 -8.78
CA GLY A 27 -4.63 4.67 -9.04
C GLY A 27 -4.81 6.16 -8.81
N THR A 28 -4.24 6.72 -7.75
CA THR A 28 -4.29 8.17 -7.46
C THR A 28 -3.59 8.97 -8.57
N TYR A 29 -2.37 8.59 -8.97
CA TYR A 29 -1.69 9.26 -10.08
C TYR A 29 -2.44 9.11 -11.40
N LEU A 30 -3.03 7.95 -11.67
CA LEU A 30 -3.83 7.72 -12.87
C LEU A 30 -5.03 8.67 -12.92
N CYS A 31 -5.80 8.76 -11.82
CA CYS A 31 -6.95 9.64 -11.71
C CYS A 31 -6.57 11.13 -11.81
N PHE A 32 -5.44 11.50 -11.26
CA PHE A 32 -4.96 12.87 -11.30
C PHE A 32 -4.45 13.29 -12.69
N ARG A 33 -3.73 12.40 -13.38
CA ARG A 33 -3.08 12.72 -14.67
C ARG A 33 -3.95 12.48 -15.89
N TYR A 34 -4.93 11.57 -15.80
CA TYR A 34 -5.76 11.13 -16.94
C TYR A 34 -7.23 11.06 -16.56
N PRO A 35 -7.81 12.16 -16.02
CA PRO A 35 -9.18 12.18 -15.52
C PRO A 35 -10.23 11.94 -16.62
N GLU A 36 -9.89 12.19 -17.88
CA GLU A 36 -10.77 12.02 -19.05
C GLU A 36 -11.22 10.57 -19.26
N HIS A 37 -10.44 9.60 -18.81
CA HIS A 37 -10.73 8.17 -18.96
C HIS A 37 -11.32 7.53 -17.70
N ILE A 38 -11.48 8.28 -16.61
CA ILE A 38 -11.85 7.73 -15.30
C ILE A 38 -13.26 8.19 -14.91
N ALA A 39 -14.14 7.22 -14.65
CA ALA A 39 -15.52 7.46 -14.19
C ALA A 39 -15.61 7.63 -12.67
N GLY A 40 -14.72 7.02 -11.92
CA GLY A 40 -14.62 7.09 -10.46
C GLY A 40 -13.49 6.24 -9.92
N TYR A 41 -13.07 6.55 -8.71
CA TYR A 41 -11.96 5.88 -8.03
C TYR A 41 -12.39 5.31 -6.68
N VAL A 42 -11.89 4.12 -6.38
CA VAL A 42 -12.03 3.48 -5.07
C VAL A 42 -10.64 3.03 -4.58
N GLY A 43 -10.17 3.64 -3.50
CA GLY A 43 -8.93 3.23 -2.81
C GLY A 43 -9.24 2.34 -1.61
N SER A 44 -8.48 1.26 -1.41
CA SER A 44 -8.56 0.40 -0.23
C SER A 44 -7.19 0.27 0.41
N GLY A 45 -7.06 0.69 1.68
CA GLY A 45 -5.75 0.83 2.33
C GLY A 45 -4.93 1.92 1.61
N GLN A 46 -5.41 3.16 1.66
CA GLN A 46 -4.88 4.28 0.89
C GLN A 46 -3.48 4.69 1.34
N LEU A 47 -2.51 4.60 0.46
CA LEU A 47 -1.20 5.21 0.63
C LEU A 47 -1.35 6.74 0.45
N VAL A 48 -0.72 7.51 1.33
CA VAL A 48 -0.85 8.99 1.34
C VAL A 48 0.50 9.66 1.12
N ASN A 49 1.48 9.30 1.93
CA ASN A 49 2.85 9.80 1.85
C ASN A 49 3.79 8.64 2.15
N GLY A 50 4.59 8.25 1.17
CA GLY A 50 5.38 7.02 1.27
C GLY A 50 6.48 7.09 2.33
N VAL A 51 7.08 8.26 2.55
CA VAL A 51 8.11 8.46 3.59
C VAL A 51 7.49 8.34 4.97
N LEU A 52 6.45 9.12 5.26
CA LEU A 52 5.75 9.09 6.54
C LEU A 52 5.10 7.73 6.80
N ASN A 53 4.61 7.06 5.75
CA ASN A 53 4.05 5.72 5.86
C ASN A 53 5.06 4.73 6.48
N GLU A 54 6.28 4.69 5.96
CA GLU A 54 7.29 3.77 6.47
C GLU A 54 7.76 4.14 7.87
N GLU A 55 7.89 5.43 8.16
CA GLU A 55 8.27 5.92 9.48
C GLU A 55 7.24 5.56 10.55
N LEU A 56 5.97 5.89 10.32
CA LEU A 56 4.88 5.59 11.26
C LEU A 56 4.67 4.07 11.44
N SER A 57 4.79 3.30 10.36
CA SER A 57 4.72 1.84 10.43
C SER A 57 5.86 1.25 11.28
N TYR A 58 7.06 1.81 11.19
CA TYR A 58 8.20 1.39 12.01
C TYR A 58 8.00 1.78 13.48
N ASP A 59 7.58 3.02 13.73
CA ASP A 59 7.37 3.54 15.08
C ASP A 59 6.28 2.72 15.81
N PHE A 60 5.16 2.42 15.13
CA PHE A 60 4.14 1.52 15.66
C PHE A 60 4.73 0.14 16.06
N ALA A 61 5.49 -0.49 15.17
CA ALA A 61 6.06 -1.80 15.44
C ALA A 61 7.04 -1.78 16.63
N MET A 62 7.82 -0.70 16.76
CA MET A 62 8.76 -0.51 17.85
C MET A 62 8.04 -0.30 19.18
N ASP A 63 7.02 0.55 19.20
CA ASP A 63 6.26 0.88 20.39
C ASP A 63 5.50 -0.35 20.92
N GLU A 64 4.84 -1.10 20.05
CA GLU A 64 4.13 -2.31 20.45
C GLU A 64 5.12 -3.41 20.93
N ALA A 65 6.28 -3.55 20.29
CA ALA A 65 7.31 -4.49 20.75
C ALA A 65 7.84 -4.12 22.15
N LYS A 66 8.06 -2.83 22.41
CA LYS A 66 8.48 -2.33 23.74
C LYS A 66 7.39 -2.55 24.80
N LYS A 67 6.12 -2.20 24.51
CA LYS A 67 4.98 -2.42 25.40
C LYS A 67 4.84 -3.91 25.76
N ALA A 68 5.08 -4.80 24.81
CA ALA A 68 5.01 -6.25 25.02
C ALA A 68 6.25 -6.84 25.72
N GLY A 69 7.30 -6.05 25.97
CA GLY A 69 8.57 -6.55 26.49
C GLY A 69 9.30 -7.51 25.54
N ASP A 70 9.02 -7.46 24.23
CA ASP A 70 9.61 -8.35 23.24
C ASP A 70 11.01 -7.86 22.82
N THR A 71 11.99 -8.18 23.65
CA THR A 71 13.38 -7.79 23.41
C THR A 71 13.93 -8.28 22.07
N LYS A 72 13.44 -9.42 21.55
CA LYS A 72 13.86 -9.96 20.25
C LYS A 72 13.31 -9.11 19.10
N ALA A 73 12.05 -8.67 19.18
CA ALA A 73 11.47 -7.77 18.19
C ALA A 73 12.16 -6.41 18.22
N VAL A 74 12.35 -5.83 19.40
CA VAL A 74 13.08 -4.56 19.60
C VAL A 74 14.48 -4.64 18.98
N SER A 75 15.29 -5.62 19.37
CA SER A 75 16.64 -5.81 18.81
C SER A 75 16.64 -6.01 17.29
N THR A 76 15.61 -6.65 16.73
CA THR A 76 15.47 -6.82 15.28
C THR A 76 15.20 -5.47 14.60
N LEU A 77 14.29 -4.66 15.15
CA LEU A 77 13.97 -3.33 14.63
C LEU A 77 15.15 -2.38 14.74
N GLU A 78 15.86 -2.37 15.86
CA GLU A 78 17.10 -1.58 16.03
C GLU A 78 18.17 -1.93 14.99
N ARG A 79 18.34 -3.24 14.71
CA ARG A 79 19.32 -3.71 13.73
C ARG A 79 18.98 -3.31 12.29
N ILE A 80 17.72 -3.34 11.89
CA ILE A 80 17.32 -2.87 10.55
C ILE A 80 17.34 -1.34 10.45
N GLY A 81 17.20 -0.66 11.58
CA GLY A 81 17.14 0.79 11.69
C GLY A 81 15.80 1.39 11.27
N ARG A 82 15.51 2.60 11.72
CA ARG A 82 14.37 3.39 11.25
C ARG A 82 14.58 3.73 9.77
N PRO A 83 13.55 3.67 8.92
CA PRO A 83 13.70 4.03 7.51
C PRO A 83 14.09 5.50 7.34
N VAL A 84 14.89 5.78 6.33
CA VAL A 84 15.29 7.13 5.92
C VAL A 84 14.77 7.36 4.51
N ASP A 85 14.10 8.48 4.28
CA ASP A 85 13.45 8.79 2.99
C ASP A 85 12.54 7.65 2.49
N GLY A 86 11.78 7.02 3.39
CA GLY A 86 10.89 5.91 3.10
C GLY A 86 11.58 4.56 2.84
N CYS A 87 12.89 4.46 3.05
CA CYS A 87 13.67 3.27 2.73
C CYS A 87 14.47 2.73 3.91
N TYR A 88 14.48 1.41 4.06
CA TYR A 88 15.44 0.71 4.93
C TYR A 88 16.79 0.59 4.24
N ARG A 89 17.87 0.48 5.01
CA ARG A 89 19.23 0.27 4.51
C ARG A 89 19.32 -0.93 3.56
N GLU A 90 18.72 -2.05 3.94
CA GLU A 90 18.47 -3.21 3.07
C GLU A 90 16.96 -3.27 2.79
N VAL A 91 16.48 -2.63 1.72
CA VAL A 91 15.06 -2.40 1.44
C VAL A 91 14.21 -3.63 1.68
N PHE A 92 14.47 -4.73 0.98
CA PHE A 92 13.66 -5.94 1.08
C PHE A 92 13.71 -6.58 2.48
N LYS A 93 14.91 -6.76 3.04
CA LYS A 93 15.06 -7.43 4.35
C LYS A 93 14.49 -6.58 5.49
N GLY A 94 14.76 -5.28 5.47
CA GLY A 94 14.26 -4.35 6.48
C GLY A 94 12.73 -4.29 6.47
N MET A 95 12.14 -4.09 5.29
CA MET A 95 10.69 -4.07 5.11
C MET A 95 10.04 -5.39 5.57
N MET A 96 10.55 -6.54 5.14
CA MET A 96 10.00 -7.83 5.55
C MET A 96 10.09 -8.09 7.06
N ALA A 97 11.19 -7.69 7.69
CA ALA A 97 11.36 -7.82 9.14
C ALA A 97 10.37 -6.92 9.90
N GLN A 98 10.27 -5.66 9.49
CA GLN A 98 9.33 -4.70 10.09
C GLN A 98 7.87 -5.15 9.90
N ARG A 99 7.44 -5.51 8.68
CA ARG A 99 6.07 -5.97 8.40
C ARG A 99 5.69 -7.23 9.19
N ARG A 100 6.63 -8.13 9.42
CA ARG A 100 6.41 -9.32 10.27
C ARG A 100 6.13 -8.93 11.71
N ILE A 101 6.89 -7.98 12.26
CA ILE A 101 6.70 -7.51 13.64
C ILE A 101 5.40 -6.72 13.75
N MET A 102 5.14 -5.79 12.84
CA MET A 102 3.90 -5.03 12.79
C MET A 102 2.66 -5.96 12.72
N LYS A 103 2.68 -6.98 11.86
CA LYS A 103 1.60 -7.98 11.75
C LYS A 103 1.41 -8.75 13.06
N LYS A 104 2.48 -9.09 13.79
CA LYS A 104 2.41 -9.76 15.09
C LYS A 104 1.56 -8.98 16.09
N TYR A 105 1.59 -7.65 16.02
CA TYR A 105 0.86 -6.74 16.90
C TYR A 105 -0.42 -6.17 16.30
N GLY A 106 -0.92 -6.76 15.21
CA GLY A 106 -2.22 -6.39 14.62
C GLY A 106 -2.22 -5.13 13.76
N GLY A 107 -1.06 -4.54 13.47
CA GLY A 107 -0.96 -3.31 12.70
C GLY A 107 -1.17 -3.47 11.19
N HIS A 108 -1.35 -4.68 10.68
CA HIS A 108 -1.60 -4.92 9.26
C HIS A 108 -3.04 -5.33 8.96
N SER A 109 -3.59 -6.22 9.76
CA SER A 109 -4.98 -6.65 9.65
C SER A 109 -5.42 -7.34 10.94
N MET A 110 -6.71 -7.34 11.22
CA MET A 110 -7.31 -8.08 12.34
C MET A 110 -7.25 -9.60 12.13
N ASN A 111 -6.96 -10.06 10.93
CA ASN A 111 -6.81 -11.48 10.64
C ASN A 111 -5.53 -12.04 11.28
N LYS A 112 -5.68 -13.07 12.11
CA LYS A 112 -4.57 -13.79 12.76
C LYS A 112 -3.80 -14.73 11.82
N GLY A 113 -4.12 -14.75 10.53
CA GLY A 113 -3.43 -15.55 9.53
C GLY A 113 -1.93 -15.19 9.41
N THR A 114 -1.17 -16.10 8.88
CA THR A 114 0.25 -15.88 8.55
C THR A 114 0.40 -15.52 7.07
N TYR A 115 1.55 -14.99 6.68
CA TYR A 115 1.86 -14.81 5.25
C TYR A 115 1.66 -16.11 4.45
N TRP A 116 1.96 -17.25 5.07
CA TRP A 116 1.77 -18.55 4.45
C TRP A 116 0.29 -18.86 4.19
N THR A 117 -0.57 -18.66 5.17
CA THR A 117 -2.01 -18.95 5.04
C THR A 117 -2.74 -17.93 4.18
N ASP A 118 -2.35 -16.67 4.24
CA ASP A 118 -3.10 -15.56 3.65
C ASP A 118 -2.65 -15.23 2.22
N THR A 119 -1.42 -15.60 1.85
CA THR A 119 -0.84 -15.25 0.56
C THR A 119 -0.25 -16.45 -0.17
N ALA A 120 0.71 -17.15 0.44
CA ALA A 120 1.46 -18.19 -0.26
C ALA A 120 0.60 -19.40 -0.61
N LEU A 121 -0.23 -19.89 0.30
CA LEU A 121 -1.07 -21.06 0.07
C LEU A 121 -2.18 -20.81 -0.96
N PRO A 122 -2.93 -19.67 -0.92
CA PRO A 122 -3.85 -19.31 -2.00
C PRO A 122 -3.16 -19.20 -3.36
N LEU A 123 -1.99 -18.55 -3.42
CA LEU A 123 -1.21 -18.45 -4.66
C LEU A 123 -0.81 -19.81 -5.21
N LEU A 124 -0.31 -20.71 -4.35
CA LEU A 124 0.09 -22.06 -4.76
C LEU A 124 -1.11 -22.89 -5.27
N ARG A 125 -2.29 -22.67 -4.68
CA ARG A 125 -3.54 -23.36 -5.09
C ARG A 125 -4.24 -22.72 -6.28
N SER A 126 -3.90 -21.50 -6.65
CA SER A 126 -4.49 -20.82 -7.80
C SER A 126 -4.24 -21.62 -9.08
N ARG A 127 -5.29 -21.76 -9.90
CA ARG A 127 -5.24 -22.37 -11.22
C ARG A 127 -4.92 -21.35 -12.32
N GLU A 128 -4.98 -20.08 -12.02
CA GLU A 128 -4.74 -18.98 -12.96
C GLU A 128 -3.24 -18.78 -13.23
N PHE A 129 -2.39 -19.19 -12.28
CA PHE A 129 -0.94 -19.08 -12.39
C PHE A 129 -0.30 -20.44 -12.69
N SER A 130 0.51 -20.50 -13.73
CA SER A 130 1.37 -21.65 -14.02
C SER A 130 2.44 -21.81 -12.94
N PHE A 131 3.14 -22.93 -12.92
CA PHE A 131 4.27 -23.12 -11.98
C PHE A 131 5.39 -22.09 -12.21
N THR A 132 5.67 -21.76 -13.46
CA THR A 132 6.66 -20.75 -13.82
C THR A 132 6.26 -19.35 -13.37
N ASP A 133 4.97 -19.01 -13.45
CA ASP A 133 4.46 -17.73 -12.94
C ASP A 133 4.61 -17.62 -11.42
N LYS A 134 4.28 -18.69 -10.69
CA LYS A 134 4.44 -18.75 -9.23
C LYS A 134 5.89 -18.58 -8.80
N LEU A 135 6.81 -19.21 -9.50
CA LEU A 135 8.24 -19.04 -9.26
C LEU A 135 8.69 -17.62 -9.64
N GLY A 136 8.23 -17.10 -10.78
CA GLY A 136 8.48 -15.75 -11.24
C GLY A 136 8.00 -14.69 -10.24
N LEU A 137 6.80 -14.86 -9.66
CA LEU A 137 6.27 -13.97 -8.62
C LEU A 137 7.16 -13.98 -7.36
N ALA A 138 7.57 -15.16 -6.89
CA ALA A 138 8.42 -15.26 -5.71
C ALA A 138 9.78 -14.57 -5.89
N LEU A 139 10.43 -14.76 -7.03
CA LEU A 139 11.71 -14.13 -7.37
C LEU A 139 11.56 -12.65 -7.73
N GLY A 140 10.51 -12.31 -8.47
CA GLY A 140 10.20 -10.96 -8.94
C GLY A 140 9.83 -10.02 -7.79
N TYR A 141 9.10 -10.51 -6.79
CA TYR A 141 8.70 -9.70 -5.64
C TYR A 141 9.88 -9.04 -4.91
N LYS A 142 10.90 -9.84 -4.60
CA LYS A 142 12.13 -9.31 -3.99
C LYS A 142 12.80 -8.27 -4.89
N ARG A 143 12.91 -8.57 -6.17
CA ARG A 143 13.56 -7.70 -7.14
C ARG A 143 12.78 -6.39 -7.32
N CYS A 144 11.47 -6.49 -7.46
CA CYS A 144 10.58 -5.34 -7.57
C CYS A 144 10.70 -4.41 -6.37
N LEU A 145 10.56 -4.91 -5.14
CA LEU A 145 10.72 -4.09 -3.94
C LEU A 145 12.11 -3.47 -3.84
N THR A 146 13.17 -4.21 -4.15
CA THR A 146 14.53 -3.68 -4.01
C THR A 146 14.81 -2.50 -4.96
N TYR A 147 14.30 -2.55 -6.19
CA TYR A 147 14.64 -1.56 -7.21
C TYR A 147 13.57 -0.48 -7.42
N MET A 148 12.30 -0.79 -7.20
CA MET A 148 11.22 0.18 -7.42
C MET A 148 10.87 0.97 -6.16
N TRP A 149 10.93 0.34 -4.99
CA TRP A 149 10.52 0.97 -3.74
C TRP A 149 11.22 2.31 -3.45
N PRO A 150 12.54 2.47 -3.68
CA PRO A 150 13.21 3.75 -3.45
C PRO A 150 12.65 4.93 -4.29
N THR A 151 11.93 4.64 -5.35
CA THR A 151 11.26 5.66 -6.18
C THR A 151 9.80 5.83 -5.75
N THR A 152 9.07 4.73 -5.60
CA THR A 152 7.64 4.76 -5.29
C THR A 152 7.36 5.22 -3.84
N SER A 153 8.27 4.96 -2.90
CA SER A 153 8.15 5.45 -1.52
C SER A 153 8.23 6.97 -1.35
N LYS A 154 8.41 7.73 -2.43
CA LYS A 154 8.55 9.21 -2.37
C LYS A 154 7.26 9.97 -2.68
N CYS A 155 6.14 9.29 -2.92
CA CYS A 155 4.87 9.95 -3.16
C CYS A 155 4.45 10.83 -1.98
N ASP A 156 3.88 12.02 -2.26
CA ASP A 156 3.34 12.96 -1.29
C ASP A 156 2.03 13.56 -1.81
N PHE A 157 0.95 12.77 -1.74
CA PHE A 157 -0.34 13.15 -2.33
C PHE A 157 -0.97 14.41 -1.74
N PRO A 158 -0.84 14.73 -0.45
CA PRO A 158 -1.28 16.02 0.08
C PRO A 158 -0.68 17.24 -0.63
N ARG A 159 0.51 17.10 -1.21
CA ARG A 159 1.16 18.16 -1.99
C ARG A 159 0.95 18.04 -3.48
N GLU A 160 0.81 16.82 -3.98
CA GLU A 160 0.85 16.53 -5.43
C GLU A 160 -0.53 16.34 -6.05
N CYS A 161 -1.46 15.68 -5.32
CA CYS A 161 -2.70 15.18 -5.90
C CYS A 161 -3.88 15.36 -4.93
N THR A 162 -4.49 16.56 -4.89
CA THR A 162 -5.66 16.83 -4.04
C THR A 162 -6.93 17.16 -4.81
N ARG A 163 -6.85 17.40 -6.14
CA ARG A 163 -8.01 17.77 -6.95
C ARG A 163 -8.32 16.71 -7.99
N PHE A 164 -9.52 16.16 -7.93
CA PHE A 164 -9.98 15.12 -8.83
C PHE A 164 -11.27 15.51 -9.54
N ALA A 165 -11.36 15.19 -10.82
CA ALA A 165 -12.51 15.50 -11.65
C ALA A 165 -13.60 14.40 -11.62
N MET A 166 -13.40 13.34 -10.83
CA MET A 166 -14.32 12.21 -10.68
C MET A 166 -14.60 11.93 -9.21
N PRO A 167 -15.67 11.17 -8.87
CA PRO A 167 -15.91 10.66 -7.52
C PRO A 167 -14.70 9.90 -6.97
N TYR A 168 -14.35 10.14 -5.70
CA TYR A 168 -13.16 9.61 -5.05
C TYR A 168 -13.49 9.02 -3.67
N TYR A 169 -13.50 7.69 -3.56
CA TYR A 169 -13.87 6.98 -2.34
C TYR A 169 -12.69 6.25 -1.74
N ILE A 170 -12.59 6.27 -0.43
CA ILE A 170 -11.52 5.59 0.32
C ILE A 170 -12.15 4.62 1.31
N PHE A 171 -11.72 3.36 1.27
CA PHE A 171 -12.00 2.35 2.29
C PHE A 171 -10.73 2.15 3.11
N GLN A 172 -10.80 2.46 4.41
CA GLN A 172 -9.63 2.43 5.28
C GLN A 172 -9.89 1.66 6.57
N GLY A 173 -8.97 0.76 6.92
CA GLY A 173 -9.01 0.11 8.24
C GLY A 173 -8.67 1.12 9.34
N ALA A 174 -9.53 1.24 10.37
CA ALA A 174 -9.31 2.19 11.46
C ALA A 174 -7.99 1.95 12.24
N HIS A 175 -7.48 0.74 12.23
CA HIS A 175 -6.25 0.32 12.92
C HIS A 175 -5.15 -0.10 11.93
N ASP A 176 -5.24 0.33 10.69
CA ASP A 176 -4.21 0.04 9.68
C ASP A 176 -2.97 0.89 9.96
N ASN A 177 -1.85 0.22 10.19
CA ASN A 177 -0.53 0.82 10.35
C ASN A 177 0.42 0.40 9.21
N ASN A 178 -0.09 -0.36 8.24
CA ASN A 178 0.66 -0.67 7.01
C ASN A 178 0.49 0.44 5.97
N THR A 179 -0.73 0.97 5.85
CA THR A 179 -1.05 2.27 5.26
C THR A 179 -1.69 3.10 6.38
N PRO A 180 -0.90 3.85 7.18
CA PRO A 180 -1.34 4.39 8.45
C PRO A 180 -2.60 5.25 8.35
N SER A 181 -3.64 4.81 9.04
CA SER A 181 -4.95 5.49 9.09
C SER A 181 -4.84 6.95 9.54
N ALA A 182 -3.84 7.27 10.36
CA ALA A 182 -3.55 8.64 10.80
C ALA A 182 -3.26 9.62 9.65
N LEU A 183 -2.71 9.13 8.53
CA LEU A 183 -2.43 9.98 7.36
C LEU A 183 -3.67 10.15 6.48
N VAL A 184 -4.57 9.17 6.47
CA VAL A 184 -5.68 9.09 5.51
C VAL A 184 -6.73 10.15 5.79
N GLN A 185 -7.06 10.42 7.06
CA GLN A 185 -8.07 11.43 7.41
C GLN A 185 -7.65 12.81 6.93
N ALA A 186 -6.41 13.23 7.22
CA ALA A 186 -5.90 14.53 6.81
C ALA A 186 -5.85 14.67 5.28
N TYR A 187 -5.51 13.59 4.58
CA TYR A 187 -5.54 13.59 3.12
C TYR A 187 -6.97 13.69 2.57
N TYR A 188 -7.91 12.91 3.13
CA TYR A 188 -9.32 12.97 2.75
C TYR A 188 -9.89 14.38 2.92
N ASP A 189 -9.56 15.05 4.02
CA ASP A 189 -10.02 16.42 4.28
C ASP A 189 -9.51 17.40 3.20
N ALA A 190 -8.29 17.18 2.71
CA ALA A 190 -7.66 18.00 1.67
C ALA A 190 -8.14 17.68 0.23
N ILE A 191 -8.78 16.54 0.00
CA ILE A 191 -9.27 16.16 -1.34
C ILE A 191 -10.45 17.06 -1.74
N GLU A 192 -10.38 17.57 -2.97
CA GLU A 192 -11.47 18.23 -3.70
C GLU A 192 -11.91 17.29 -4.83
N ALA A 193 -13.17 16.81 -4.80
CA ALA A 193 -13.77 15.96 -5.81
C ALA A 193 -15.27 16.24 -5.94
N PRO A 194 -15.93 15.93 -7.08
CA PRO A 194 -17.38 16.12 -7.24
C PRO A 194 -18.21 15.38 -6.20
N ASP A 195 -17.73 14.24 -5.77
CA ASP A 195 -18.25 13.44 -4.67
C ASP A 195 -17.12 12.67 -4.01
N LYS A 196 -17.14 12.55 -2.69
CA LYS A 196 -16.11 11.81 -1.94
C LYS A 196 -16.65 11.25 -0.63
N ASP A 197 -16.15 10.09 -0.25
CA ASP A 197 -16.43 9.51 1.07
C ASP A 197 -15.23 8.75 1.62
N LEU A 198 -15.12 8.68 2.95
CA LEU A 198 -14.13 7.90 3.68
C LEU A 198 -14.86 6.90 4.58
N ILE A 199 -14.78 5.64 4.19
CA ILE A 199 -15.43 4.51 4.85
C ILE A 199 -14.39 3.78 5.72
N TRP A 200 -14.63 3.84 7.03
CA TRP A 200 -13.78 3.17 8.02
C TRP A 200 -14.17 1.71 8.24
#